data_5cdb5e546e2a26add1a91c1e4df3bf3a
#
_entry.id   5cdb5e546e2a26add1a91c1e4df3bf3a
#
_cell.length_a   1.000
_cell.length_b   1.000
_cell.length_c   1.000
_cell.angle_alpha   90.00
_cell.angle_beta   90.00
_cell.angle_gamma   90.00
#
_symmetry.space_group_name_H-M   'P 1'
#
loop_
_entity.id
_entity.type
_entity.pdbx_description
1 polymer ?
#
loop_
_entity_poly.entity_id
_entity_poly.type
_entity_poly.pdbx_seq_one_letter_code
_entity_poly.pdbx_strand_id
1 'polypeptide(L)'
;MEILRNLWRRKLRNFLTISGIAIGIMAFSTMGAMAEKNNKLIDGSVKYFSDHVTVGDSTSGQFGGGLIQTDKIAKVAATDGVAAAFPSAGAAAKADNGSFSFGPGDQIIGDQPGSEKYSTFKLTAKTGRIDHLQNGEVALGSDIAKELGKKVGDTLYLPVAPKVARADFINHKFTVVGVMEKTLTAPDTFAVLSLHDAQRALGDSLPPAVRGQVDSTKLVSGIDVYGKPGVNLDDLAKKINAQVPGVKAQSPTELVNAFKSFSLIFSAITLGAALLALIVGGLSVVNTMLMSVTERYREIGLKKAVGAKTRHIIREFLSESVVIGLIGGSIGLGLGWIITTSINAGTASQNLELFLLTPTLAIGALLFSVVLGGLAGVIPAFSAARLDPVTALRSQ
;
A
#
# COMPACT_ATOMS: atom_id res chain seq x y z
N MET A 1 15.51 28.17 -27.82
CA MET A 1 14.55 28.04 -28.91
C MET A 1 14.97 27.03 -29.99
N GLU A 2 16.25 26.87 -30.30
CA GLU A 2 16.72 25.91 -31.32
C GLU A 2 16.41 24.45 -31.02
N ILE A 3 16.55 24.02 -29.76
CA ILE A 3 16.31 22.62 -29.32
C ILE A 3 14.85 22.22 -29.61
N LEU A 4 13.90 23.06 -29.23
CA LEU A 4 12.46 22.80 -29.48
C LEU A 4 12.12 22.74 -30.96
N ARG A 5 12.75 23.61 -31.80
CA ARG A 5 12.57 23.60 -33.24
C ARG A 5 13.15 22.36 -33.92
N ASN A 6 14.26 21.84 -33.40
CA ASN A 6 14.85 20.60 -33.89
C ASN A 6 14.01 19.37 -33.54
N LEU A 7 13.37 19.35 -32.34
CA LEU A 7 12.45 18.29 -31.93
C LEU A 7 11.22 18.21 -32.87
N TRP A 8 10.73 19.35 -33.43
CA TRP A 8 9.55 19.36 -34.31
C TRP A 8 9.84 18.91 -35.75
N ARG A 9 11.08 18.90 -36.20
CA ARG A 9 11.44 18.51 -37.57
C ARG A 9 11.30 17.00 -37.84
N ARG A 10 11.37 16.15 -36.77
CA ARG A 10 11.35 14.67 -36.88
C ARG A 10 10.28 14.08 -35.96
N LYS A 11 9.03 14.42 -36.23
CA LYS A 11 7.88 14.19 -35.37
C LYS A 11 7.72 12.75 -34.91
N LEU A 12 7.78 11.77 -35.82
CA LEU A 12 7.51 10.37 -35.52
C LEU A 12 8.58 9.77 -34.58
N ARG A 13 9.86 10.05 -34.86
CA ARG A 13 10.96 9.52 -34.06
C ARG A 13 10.97 10.08 -32.62
N ASN A 14 10.88 11.40 -32.52
CA ASN A 14 10.86 12.08 -31.24
C ASN A 14 9.62 11.68 -30.43
N PHE A 15 8.48 11.46 -31.08
CA PHE A 15 7.28 10.92 -30.46
C PHE A 15 7.54 9.52 -29.89
N LEU A 16 8.15 8.61 -30.64
CA LEU A 16 8.46 7.25 -30.13
C LEU A 16 9.42 7.27 -28.93
N THR A 17 10.43 8.15 -28.96
CA THR A 17 11.39 8.29 -27.84
C THR A 17 10.72 8.86 -26.59
N ILE A 18 9.97 9.95 -26.76
CA ILE A 18 9.22 10.57 -25.68
C ILE A 18 8.21 9.59 -25.09
N SER A 19 7.52 8.81 -25.96
CA SER A 19 6.59 7.77 -25.52
C SER A 19 7.28 6.66 -24.72
N GLY A 20 8.48 6.24 -25.10
CA GLY A 20 9.26 5.24 -24.36
C GLY A 20 9.58 5.68 -22.94
N ILE A 21 10.05 6.95 -22.77
CA ILE A 21 10.28 7.53 -21.45
C ILE A 21 8.96 7.71 -20.69
N ALA A 22 7.94 8.22 -21.38
CA ALA A 22 6.63 8.48 -20.77
C ALA A 22 6.01 7.19 -20.22
N ILE A 23 6.06 6.08 -20.95
CA ILE A 23 5.60 4.76 -20.48
C ILE A 23 6.42 4.30 -19.28
N GLY A 24 7.76 4.44 -19.31
CA GLY A 24 8.63 4.08 -18.20
C GLY A 24 8.32 4.87 -16.92
N ILE A 25 8.18 6.20 -17.03
CA ILE A 25 7.87 7.08 -15.89
C ILE A 25 6.41 6.89 -15.42
N MET A 26 5.48 6.66 -16.32
CA MET A 26 4.10 6.30 -15.99
C MET A 26 4.06 5.02 -15.14
N ALA A 27 4.76 3.97 -15.55
CA ALA A 27 4.87 2.73 -14.79
C ALA A 27 5.54 2.96 -13.44
N PHE A 28 6.68 3.70 -13.41
CA PHE A 28 7.38 4.05 -12.16
C PHE A 28 6.49 4.82 -11.19
N SER A 29 5.79 5.87 -11.66
CA SER A 29 4.95 6.69 -10.80
C SER A 29 3.71 5.94 -10.30
N THR A 30 3.08 5.10 -11.14
CA THR A 30 1.93 4.28 -10.76
C THR A 30 2.31 3.21 -9.74
N MET A 31 3.37 2.45 -10.01
CA MET A 31 3.84 1.42 -9.09
C MET A 31 4.40 2.02 -7.80
N GLY A 32 5.11 3.15 -7.89
CA GLY A 32 5.57 3.91 -6.74
C GLY A 32 4.42 4.42 -5.86
N ALA A 33 3.33 4.91 -6.47
CA ALA A 33 2.14 5.35 -5.74
C ALA A 33 1.43 4.20 -5.01
N MET A 34 1.45 3.00 -5.57
CA MET A 34 0.95 1.79 -4.92
C MET A 34 1.85 1.37 -3.75
N ALA A 35 3.16 1.40 -3.93
CA ALA A 35 4.12 1.09 -2.86
C ALA A 35 4.03 2.11 -1.70
N GLU A 36 3.88 3.40 -2.00
CA GLU A 36 3.71 4.46 -1.01
C GLU A 36 2.45 4.27 -0.17
N LYS A 37 1.33 3.92 -0.82
CA LYS A 37 0.07 3.59 -0.11
C LYS A 37 0.25 2.39 0.81
N ASN A 38 0.86 1.31 0.31
CA ASN A 38 1.13 0.10 1.09
C ASN A 38 2.03 0.40 2.30
N ASN A 39 3.10 1.17 2.13
CA ASN A 39 4.00 1.53 3.22
C ASN A 39 3.29 2.33 4.31
N LYS A 40 2.41 3.28 3.94
CA LYS A 40 1.62 4.04 4.93
C LYS A 40 0.63 3.17 5.70
N LEU A 41 0.00 2.19 5.04
CA LEU A 41 -0.87 1.23 5.73
C LEU A 41 -0.08 0.36 6.71
N ILE A 42 1.13 -0.04 6.35
CA ILE A 42 2.01 -0.83 7.22
C ILE A 42 2.48 0.01 8.41
N ASP A 43 2.92 1.25 8.19
CA ASP A 43 3.33 2.16 9.28
C ASP A 43 2.18 2.40 10.26
N GLY A 44 0.95 2.53 9.76
CA GLY A 44 -0.25 2.61 10.58
C GLY A 44 -0.49 1.33 11.39
N SER A 45 -0.40 0.17 10.74
CA SER A 45 -0.58 -1.14 11.39
C SER A 45 0.48 -1.38 12.47
N VAL A 46 1.74 -1.00 12.20
CA VAL A 46 2.82 -1.07 13.18
C VAL A 46 2.48 -0.26 14.43
N LYS A 47 1.97 0.96 14.29
CA LYS A 47 1.57 1.79 15.44
C LYS A 47 0.45 1.16 16.25
N TYR A 48 -0.53 0.54 15.58
CA TYR A 48 -1.66 -0.11 16.25
C TYR A 48 -1.23 -1.35 17.04
N PHE A 49 -0.36 -2.19 16.48
CA PHE A 49 0.07 -3.46 17.10
C PHE A 49 1.33 -3.34 17.97
N SER A 50 1.89 -2.15 18.15
CA SER A 50 3.20 -1.99 18.82
C SER A 50 3.17 -2.07 20.34
N ASP A 51 2.01 -1.97 20.98
CA ASP A 51 1.89 -1.81 22.43
C ASP A 51 1.29 -3.03 23.16
N HIS A 52 0.97 -4.12 22.43
CA HIS A 52 0.41 -5.32 23.03
C HIS A 52 0.89 -6.60 22.33
N VAL A 53 0.81 -7.70 23.01
CA VAL A 53 1.03 -9.05 22.46
C VAL A 53 -0.30 -9.58 21.96
N THR A 54 -0.35 -10.02 20.70
CA THR A 54 -1.55 -10.67 20.14
C THR A 54 -1.43 -12.17 20.29
N VAL A 55 -2.43 -12.79 20.90
CA VAL A 55 -2.46 -14.25 21.13
C VAL A 55 -3.54 -14.85 20.26
N GLY A 56 -3.15 -15.75 19.38
CA GLY A 56 -4.02 -16.52 18.49
C GLY A 56 -4.02 -18.01 18.84
N ASP A 57 -4.77 -18.81 18.06
CA ASP A 57 -4.69 -20.26 18.14
C ASP A 57 -3.33 -20.76 17.63
N SER A 58 -2.79 -21.84 18.23
CA SER A 58 -1.47 -22.39 17.86
C SER A 58 -1.40 -22.94 16.43
N THR A 59 -2.54 -23.26 15.82
CA THR A 59 -2.64 -23.74 14.43
C THR A 59 -2.81 -22.59 13.43
N SER A 60 -2.98 -21.36 13.93
CA SER A 60 -3.16 -20.17 13.10
C SER A 60 -1.93 -19.83 12.28
N GLY A 61 -2.15 -19.29 11.09
CA GLY A 61 -1.09 -18.68 10.29
C GLY A 61 -0.48 -17.42 10.93
N GLN A 62 0.46 -16.80 10.23
CA GLN A 62 1.22 -15.64 10.72
C GLN A 62 0.36 -14.40 11.03
N PHE A 63 -0.82 -14.28 10.43
CA PHE A 63 -1.72 -13.13 10.58
C PHE A 63 -3.01 -13.46 11.37
N GLY A 64 -2.98 -14.48 12.22
CA GLY A 64 -4.14 -14.93 12.97
C GLY A 64 -5.03 -15.88 12.18
N GLY A 65 -6.21 -16.14 12.70
CA GLY A 65 -7.15 -17.17 12.23
C GLY A 65 -7.17 -18.34 13.22
N GLY A 66 -8.26 -19.01 13.35
CA GLY A 66 -8.48 -20.03 14.38
C GLY A 66 -9.30 -19.49 15.55
N LEU A 67 -9.69 -20.39 16.40
CA LEU A 67 -10.61 -20.12 17.51
C LEU A 67 -9.98 -20.53 18.80
N ILE A 68 -10.00 -19.64 19.78
CA ILE A 68 -9.52 -19.87 21.14
C ILE A 68 -10.74 -19.99 22.05
N GLN A 69 -10.73 -20.97 22.96
CA GLN A 69 -11.72 -21.04 24.01
C GLN A 69 -11.47 -19.96 25.06
N THR A 70 -12.52 -19.34 25.57
CA THR A 70 -12.45 -18.25 26.56
C THR A 70 -11.78 -18.65 27.88
N ASP A 71 -11.71 -19.97 28.23
CA ASP A 71 -10.96 -20.47 29.37
C ASP A 71 -9.45 -20.15 29.31
N LYS A 72 -8.91 -20.00 28.12
CA LYS A 72 -7.49 -19.62 27.91
C LYS A 72 -7.20 -18.20 28.36
N ILE A 73 -8.19 -17.29 28.32
CA ILE A 73 -8.00 -15.88 28.72
C ILE A 73 -7.49 -15.78 30.15
N ALA A 74 -8.11 -16.54 31.08
CA ALA A 74 -7.68 -16.56 32.49
C ALA A 74 -6.26 -17.11 32.65
N LYS A 75 -5.89 -18.13 31.87
CA LYS A 75 -4.54 -18.72 31.90
C LYS A 75 -3.49 -17.74 31.35
N VAL A 76 -3.80 -17.05 30.26
CA VAL A 76 -2.94 -16.01 29.69
C VAL A 76 -2.80 -14.83 30.67
N ALA A 77 -3.90 -14.38 31.28
CA ALA A 77 -3.89 -13.29 32.26
C ALA A 77 -3.09 -13.61 33.51
N ALA A 78 -3.00 -14.91 33.92
CA ALA A 78 -2.22 -15.37 35.05
C ALA A 78 -0.71 -15.45 34.79
N THR A 79 -0.26 -15.28 33.53
CA THR A 79 1.16 -15.30 33.19
C THR A 79 1.88 -14.10 33.83
N ASP A 80 3.01 -14.36 34.47
CA ASP A 80 3.80 -13.27 35.08
C ASP A 80 4.30 -12.28 34.07
N GLY A 81 4.06 -11.00 34.35
CA GLY A 81 4.34 -9.87 33.45
C GLY A 81 3.12 -9.34 32.70
N VAL A 82 1.98 -10.05 32.71
CA VAL A 82 0.72 -9.58 32.17
C VAL A 82 0.08 -8.55 33.12
N ALA A 83 -0.30 -7.39 32.57
CA ALA A 83 -1.09 -6.38 33.25
C ALA A 83 -2.59 -6.58 33.02
N ALA A 84 -2.98 -6.86 31.78
CA ALA A 84 -4.36 -7.15 31.39
C ALA A 84 -4.40 -8.01 30.11
N ALA A 85 -5.46 -8.80 29.97
CA ALA A 85 -5.74 -9.61 28.79
C ALA A 85 -7.21 -9.41 28.39
N PHE A 86 -7.43 -8.97 27.17
CA PHE A 86 -8.76 -8.69 26.62
C PHE A 86 -9.10 -9.67 25.50
N PRO A 87 -10.33 -10.23 25.50
CA PRO A 87 -10.79 -11.09 24.42
C PRO A 87 -10.97 -10.28 23.14
N SER A 88 -10.50 -10.79 22.03
CA SER A 88 -10.73 -10.24 20.68
C SER A 88 -11.60 -11.22 19.91
N ALA A 89 -12.85 -10.83 19.62
CA ALA A 89 -13.74 -11.60 18.76
C ALA A 89 -13.89 -10.84 17.44
N GLY A 90 -13.66 -11.54 16.33
CA GLY A 90 -13.72 -10.89 15.03
C GLY A 90 -14.27 -11.79 13.94
N ALA A 91 -14.94 -11.17 12.96
CA ALA A 91 -15.45 -11.79 11.75
C ALA A 91 -15.34 -10.82 10.57
N ALA A 92 -15.43 -11.32 9.35
CA ALA A 92 -15.50 -10.44 8.18
C ALA A 92 -16.77 -9.57 8.24
N ALA A 93 -16.64 -8.26 8.09
CA ALA A 93 -17.79 -7.34 8.06
C ALA A 93 -18.56 -7.41 6.74
N LYS A 94 -17.98 -8.01 5.71
CA LYS A 94 -18.61 -8.26 4.41
C LYS A 94 -18.43 -9.71 4.00
N ALA A 95 -19.46 -10.28 3.40
CA ALA A 95 -19.31 -11.58 2.77
C ALA A 95 -18.32 -11.47 1.60
N ASP A 96 -17.39 -12.42 1.52
CA ASP A 96 -16.45 -12.50 0.41
C ASP A 96 -17.20 -12.73 -0.91
N ASN A 97 -17.03 -11.79 -1.83
CA ASN A 97 -17.60 -11.86 -3.18
C ASN A 97 -16.60 -12.44 -4.20
N GLY A 98 -15.49 -13.05 -3.74
CA GLY A 98 -14.41 -13.52 -4.61
C GLY A 98 -13.56 -12.40 -5.18
N SER A 99 -13.66 -11.18 -4.65
CA SER A 99 -12.85 -10.04 -5.07
C SER A 99 -11.49 -10.11 -4.36
N PHE A 100 -10.44 -9.97 -5.14
CA PHE A 100 -9.09 -9.87 -4.59
C PHE A 100 -8.95 -8.52 -3.88
N SER A 101 -8.79 -8.54 -2.55
CA SER A 101 -8.58 -7.33 -1.75
C SER A 101 -7.10 -7.22 -1.37
N PHE A 102 -6.47 -6.08 -1.69
CA PHE A 102 -5.16 -5.74 -1.16
C PHE A 102 -5.35 -5.02 0.18
N GLY A 103 -5.02 -5.69 1.28
CA GLY A 103 -5.09 -5.13 2.63
C GLY A 103 -6.06 -5.88 3.54
N PRO A 104 -6.09 -5.52 4.84
CA PRO A 104 -7.08 -6.06 5.76
C PRO A 104 -8.47 -5.63 5.28
N GLY A 105 -9.33 -6.61 4.97
CA GLY A 105 -10.72 -6.34 4.63
C GLY A 105 -11.47 -5.74 5.82
N ASP A 106 -12.68 -5.23 5.57
CA ASP A 106 -13.53 -4.75 6.65
C ASP A 106 -13.84 -5.86 7.64
N GLN A 107 -13.64 -5.57 8.93
CA GLN A 107 -13.76 -6.55 10.01
C GLN A 107 -14.76 -6.10 11.06
N ILE A 108 -15.55 -7.03 11.54
CA ILE A 108 -16.26 -6.92 12.81
C ILE A 108 -15.27 -7.21 13.92
N ILE A 109 -15.21 -6.36 14.93
CA ILE A 109 -14.35 -6.54 16.11
C ILE A 109 -15.20 -6.30 17.36
N GLY A 110 -15.00 -7.12 18.38
CA GLY A 110 -15.63 -6.94 19.69
C GLY A 110 -14.99 -5.78 20.45
N ASP A 111 -15.81 -4.93 21.06
CA ASP A 111 -15.37 -3.87 21.99
C ASP A 111 -14.66 -4.50 23.19
N GLN A 112 -13.62 -3.83 23.66
CA GLN A 112 -12.78 -4.25 24.79
C GLN A 112 -12.76 -3.15 25.87
N PRO A 113 -13.86 -2.96 26.61
CA PRO A 113 -13.94 -1.90 27.61
C PRO A 113 -12.81 -2.00 28.64
N GLY A 114 -12.10 -0.90 28.85
CA GLY A 114 -10.97 -0.83 29.77
C GLY A 114 -9.61 -1.03 29.13
N SER A 115 -9.52 -1.51 27.88
CA SER A 115 -8.26 -1.65 27.14
C SER A 115 -7.60 -0.30 26.86
N GLU A 116 -8.39 0.77 26.75
CA GLU A 116 -7.94 2.14 26.56
C GLU A 116 -7.00 2.66 27.66
N LYS A 117 -7.01 2.03 28.85
CA LYS A 117 -6.11 2.36 29.97
C LYS A 117 -4.68 1.87 29.72
N TYR A 118 -4.54 0.81 28.92
CA TYR A 118 -3.28 0.13 28.66
C TYR A 118 -2.71 0.48 27.29
N SER A 119 -3.58 0.72 26.32
CA SER A 119 -3.16 1.06 24.96
C SER A 119 -2.57 2.47 24.85
N THR A 120 -1.43 2.58 24.18
CA THR A 120 -0.82 3.84 23.80
C THR A 120 -1.47 4.44 22.55
N PHE A 121 -2.11 3.60 21.74
CA PHE A 121 -2.85 4.01 20.55
C PHE A 121 -4.26 4.46 20.94
N LYS A 122 -4.54 5.75 20.80
CA LYS A 122 -5.83 6.32 21.19
C LYS A 122 -6.75 6.44 19.98
N LEU A 123 -7.88 5.76 20.04
CA LEU A 123 -8.99 5.97 19.11
C LEU A 123 -9.83 7.15 19.58
N THR A 124 -10.20 8.03 18.65
CA THR A 124 -11.06 9.19 18.91
C THR A 124 -12.34 9.08 18.09
N ALA A 125 -13.44 9.47 18.71
CA ALA A 125 -14.71 9.58 18.02
C ALA A 125 -14.75 10.89 17.21
N LYS A 126 -15.04 10.77 15.92
CA LYS A 126 -15.40 11.94 15.10
C LYS A 126 -16.81 12.43 15.45
N THR A 127 -17.71 11.47 15.64
CA THR A 127 -19.11 11.72 16.06
C THR A 127 -19.61 10.56 16.90
N GLY A 128 -20.41 10.84 17.91
CA GLY A 128 -21.04 9.81 18.75
C GLY A 128 -20.07 9.16 19.75
N ARG A 129 -20.32 7.90 20.06
CA ARG A 129 -19.59 7.07 21.05
C ARG A 129 -19.00 5.84 20.36
N ILE A 130 -17.76 5.48 20.70
CA ILE A 130 -17.01 4.38 20.06
C ILE A 130 -16.58 3.27 21.02
N ASP A 131 -16.88 3.41 22.29
CA ASP A 131 -16.54 2.50 23.38
C ASP A 131 -17.78 2.15 24.23
N HIS A 132 -17.67 1.16 25.10
CA HIS A 132 -18.75 0.68 25.97
C HIS A 132 -20.05 0.40 25.20
N LEU A 133 -19.94 -0.32 24.09
CA LEU A 133 -21.05 -0.60 23.17
C LEU A 133 -22.01 -1.64 23.78
N GLN A 134 -23.31 -1.38 23.65
CA GLN A 134 -24.35 -2.31 24.05
C GLN A 134 -24.72 -3.24 22.88
N ASN A 135 -25.45 -4.32 23.19
CA ASN A 135 -25.94 -5.24 22.16
C ASN A 135 -26.86 -4.51 21.16
N GLY A 136 -26.64 -4.76 19.88
CA GLY A 136 -27.34 -4.09 18.80
C GLY A 136 -26.77 -2.71 18.39
N GLU A 137 -25.72 -2.25 19.06
CA GLU A 137 -24.99 -1.03 18.71
C GLU A 137 -23.72 -1.32 17.90
N VAL A 138 -23.33 -0.38 17.04
CA VAL A 138 -22.08 -0.45 16.27
C VAL A 138 -21.40 0.92 16.22
N ALA A 139 -20.09 0.92 16.42
CA ALA A 139 -19.22 2.03 16.08
C ALA A 139 -18.41 1.69 14.82
N LEU A 140 -18.39 2.59 13.84
CA LEU A 140 -17.78 2.38 12.55
C LEU A 140 -16.45 3.12 12.45
N GLY A 141 -15.44 2.48 11.92
CA GLY A 141 -14.22 3.12 11.44
C GLY A 141 -14.52 4.10 10.31
N SER A 142 -13.63 5.04 10.07
CA SER A 142 -13.85 6.12 9.10
C SER A 142 -14.10 5.63 7.68
N ASP A 143 -13.36 4.60 7.26
CA ASP A 143 -13.40 4.10 5.89
C ASP A 143 -14.64 3.24 5.65
N ILE A 144 -14.97 2.32 6.57
CA ILE A 144 -16.20 1.50 6.47
C ILE A 144 -17.47 2.37 6.59
N ALA A 145 -17.48 3.41 7.45
CA ALA A 145 -18.59 4.34 7.55
C ALA A 145 -18.84 5.10 6.24
N LYS A 146 -17.76 5.58 5.61
CA LYS A 146 -17.82 6.27 4.31
C LYS A 146 -18.28 5.33 3.20
N GLU A 147 -17.78 4.10 3.16
CA GLU A 147 -18.13 3.11 2.14
C GLU A 147 -19.61 2.71 2.21
N LEU A 148 -20.10 2.44 3.42
CA LEU A 148 -21.50 2.09 3.62
C LEU A 148 -22.44 3.32 3.58
N GLY A 149 -21.89 4.55 3.51
CA GLY A 149 -22.64 5.79 3.54
C GLY A 149 -23.44 5.98 4.82
N LYS A 150 -22.93 5.47 5.97
CA LYS A 150 -23.64 5.44 7.25
C LYS A 150 -23.14 6.51 8.20
N LYS A 151 -24.06 7.06 8.97
CA LYS A 151 -23.82 8.09 10.01
C LYS A 151 -24.45 7.65 11.33
N VAL A 152 -24.08 8.32 12.40
CA VAL A 152 -24.70 8.11 13.73
C VAL A 152 -26.22 8.26 13.65
N GLY A 153 -26.94 7.30 14.19
CA GLY A 153 -28.39 7.17 14.14
C GLY A 153 -28.93 6.26 13.01
N ASP A 154 -28.11 5.95 12.00
CA ASP A 154 -28.50 5.06 10.93
C ASP A 154 -28.49 3.59 11.39
N THR A 155 -29.22 2.77 10.65
CA THR A 155 -29.20 1.31 10.84
C THR A 155 -28.52 0.62 9.68
N LEU A 156 -27.84 -0.50 9.98
CA LEU A 156 -27.24 -1.39 8.97
C LEU A 156 -27.32 -2.84 9.41
N TYR A 157 -27.09 -3.73 8.46
CA TYR A 157 -27.00 -5.17 8.70
C TYR A 157 -25.54 -5.61 8.57
N LEU A 158 -25.03 -6.33 9.56
CA LEU A 158 -23.67 -6.90 9.56
C LEU A 158 -23.74 -8.41 9.83
N PRO A 159 -22.88 -9.20 9.14
CA PRO A 159 -22.06 -8.82 7.98
C PRO A 159 -22.91 -8.33 6.80
N VAL A 160 -22.32 -7.49 5.95
CA VAL A 160 -23.02 -7.00 4.73
C VAL A 160 -23.24 -8.17 3.78
N ALA A 161 -24.46 -8.32 3.28
CA ALA A 161 -24.84 -9.43 2.41
C ALA A 161 -24.03 -9.43 1.10
N PRO A 162 -23.67 -10.60 0.58
CA PRO A 162 -23.02 -10.71 -0.72
C PRO A 162 -23.98 -10.32 -1.85
N LYS A 163 -23.45 -9.88 -2.99
CA LYS A 163 -24.24 -9.54 -4.19
C LYS A 163 -25.01 -10.75 -4.73
N VAL A 164 -24.46 -11.95 -4.56
CA VAL A 164 -25.13 -13.21 -4.92
C VAL A 164 -25.70 -13.81 -3.65
N ALA A 165 -27.01 -14.02 -3.62
CA ALA A 165 -27.69 -14.58 -2.45
C ALA A 165 -27.14 -15.97 -2.07
N ARG A 166 -26.84 -16.14 -0.77
CA ARG A 166 -26.42 -17.41 -0.18
C ARG A 166 -27.43 -17.82 0.87
N ALA A 167 -27.95 -19.02 0.76
CA ALA A 167 -29.03 -19.53 1.63
C ALA A 167 -28.59 -19.68 3.11
N ASP A 168 -27.29 -19.84 3.34
CA ASP A 168 -26.67 -20.02 4.65
C ASP A 168 -26.16 -18.71 5.28
N PHE A 169 -26.37 -17.57 4.61
CA PHE A 169 -25.88 -16.28 5.06
C PHE A 169 -26.76 -15.70 6.17
N ILE A 170 -26.14 -15.34 7.28
CA ILE A 170 -26.80 -14.74 8.44
C ILE A 170 -26.23 -13.33 8.65
N ASN A 171 -27.10 -12.36 8.85
CA ASN A 171 -26.73 -11.02 9.30
C ASN A 171 -27.68 -10.53 10.39
N HIS A 172 -27.24 -9.53 11.12
CA HIS A 172 -28.00 -8.94 12.21
C HIS A 172 -28.08 -7.43 12.04
N LYS A 173 -29.17 -6.84 12.54
CA LYS A 173 -29.40 -5.40 12.49
C LYS A 173 -28.69 -4.70 13.63
N PHE A 174 -27.97 -3.60 13.31
CA PHE A 174 -27.27 -2.74 14.26
C PHE A 174 -27.62 -1.28 14.03
N THR A 175 -27.54 -0.49 15.11
CA THR A 175 -27.67 0.98 15.09
C THR A 175 -26.29 1.61 15.22
N VAL A 176 -25.95 2.52 14.33
CA VAL A 176 -24.67 3.25 14.39
C VAL A 176 -24.72 4.28 15.52
N VAL A 177 -23.87 4.12 16.53
CA VAL A 177 -23.78 5.01 17.68
C VAL A 177 -22.52 5.88 17.67
N GLY A 178 -21.56 5.54 16.82
CA GLY A 178 -20.32 6.31 16.67
C GLY A 178 -19.65 6.10 15.34
N VAL A 179 -18.87 7.11 14.93
CA VAL A 179 -17.93 7.01 13.79
C VAL A 179 -16.57 7.51 14.25
N MET A 180 -15.53 6.71 14.00
CA MET A 180 -14.16 7.01 14.40
C MET A 180 -13.54 8.09 13.51
N GLU A 181 -12.60 8.83 14.08
CA GLU A 181 -11.73 9.71 13.30
C GLU A 181 -10.75 8.87 12.45
N LYS A 182 -10.36 9.42 11.28
CA LYS A 182 -9.46 8.70 10.36
C LYS A 182 -8.05 8.61 10.93
N THR A 183 -7.55 7.40 11.08
CA THR A 183 -6.25 7.11 11.68
C THR A 183 -5.18 6.66 10.68
N LEU A 184 -5.58 6.27 9.45
CA LEU A 184 -4.75 5.59 8.45
C LEU A 184 -4.19 4.25 8.98
N THR A 185 -4.97 3.57 9.83
CA THR A 185 -4.62 2.29 10.46
C THR A 185 -5.76 1.28 10.30
N ALA A 186 -5.55 0.04 10.76
CA ALA A 186 -6.55 -1.02 10.69
C ALA A 186 -7.93 -0.64 11.28
N PRO A 187 -8.05 0.08 12.41
CA PRO A 187 -9.34 0.56 12.92
C PRO A 187 -10.22 1.34 11.96
N ASP A 188 -9.67 1.96 10.91
CA ASP A 188 -10.48 2.66 9.92
C ASP A 188 -11.45 1.74 9.16
N THR A 189 -11.14 0.44 9.11
CA THR A 189 -11.97 -0.60 8.45
C THR A 189 -12.76 -1.45 9.44
N PHE A 190 -12.77 -1.11 10.74
CA PHE A 190 -13.46 -1.89 11.75
C PHE A 190 -14.93 -1.46 11.92
N ALA A 191 -15.80 -2.46 12.08
CA ALA A 191 -17.12 -2.33 12.66
C ALA A 191 -17.05 -2.88 14.09
N VAL A 192 -16.95 -2.01 15.08
CA VAL A 192 -16.83 -2.41 16.49
C VAL A 192 -18.24 -2.64 17.06
N LEU A 193 -18.46 -3.81 17.63
CA LEU A 193 -19.69 -4.26 18.26
C LEU A 193 -19.45 -4.55 19.74
N SER A 194 -20.51 -4.81 20.51
CA SER A 194 -20.34 -5.46 21.81
C SER A 194 -19.60 -6.81 21.65
N LEU A 195 -18.82 -7.22 22.63
CA LEU A 195 -18.12 -8.52 22.57
C LEU A 195 -19.09 -9.68 22.30
N HIS A 196 -20.27 -9.66 22.93
CA HIS A 196 -21.31 -10.67 22.71
C HIS A 196 -21.79 -10.72 21.25
N ASP A 197 -22.07 -9.56 20.64
CA ASP A 197 -22.52 -9.51 19.24
C ASP A 197 -21.39 -9.90 18.26
N ALA A 198 -20.14 -9.54 18.58
CA ALA A 198 -18.98 -9.96 17.78
C ALA A 198 -18.74 -11.48 17.87
N GLN A 199 -18.90 -12.09 19.05
CA GLN A 199 -18.85 -13.55 19.22
C GLN A 199 -19.99 -14.23 18.46
N ARG A 200 -21.19 -13.65 18.45
CA ARG A 200 -22.31 -14.17 17.64
C ARG A 200 -21.98 -14.10 16.14
N ALA A 201 -21.47 -12.97 15.67
CA ALA A 201 -21.06 -12.84 14.26
C ALA A 201 -19.93 -13.82 13.90
N LEU A 202 -18.99 -14.06 14.83
CA LEU A 202 -17.95 -15.07 14.67
C LEU A 202 -18.56 -16.47 14.56
N GLY A 203 -19.51 -16.83 15.43
CA GLY A 203 -20.22 -18.10 15.35
C GLY A 203 -20.99 -18.30 14.05
N ASP A 204 -21.67 -17.24 13.58
CA ASP A 204 -22.41 -17.25 12.32
C ASP A 204 -21.50 -17.35 11.08
N SER A 205 -20.23 -16.97 11.20
CA SER A 205 -19.23 -17.10 10.13
C SER A 205 -18.72 -18.54 9.96
N LEU A 206 -18.96 -19.40 10.95
CA LEU A 206 -18.52 -20.80 10.89
C LEU A 206 -19.26 -21.59 9.81
N PRO A 207 -18.64 -22.64 9.27
CA PRO A 207 -19.32 -23.56 8.34
C PRO A 207 -20.60 -24.12 8.97
N PRO A 208 -21.70 -24.29 8.19
CA PRO A 208 -22.98 -24.77 8.70
C PRO A 208 -22.89 -26.09 9.49
N ALA A 209 -21.97 -26.97 9.11
CA ALA A 209 -21.76 -28.26 9.76
C ALA A 209 -21.25 -28.14 11.22
N VAL A 210 -20.63 -27.01 11.57
CA VAL A 210 -20.02 -26.77 12.90
C VAL A 210 -20.83 -25.76 13.71
N ARG A 211 -21.52 -24.85 13.05
CA ARG A 211 -22.23 -23.70 13.63
C ARG A 211 -23.18 -24.05 14.78
N GLY A 212 -23.91 -25.14 14.69
CA GLY A 212 -24.86 -25.59 15.72
C GLY A 212 -24.24 -26.44 16.85
N GLN A 213 -22.98 -26.82 16.72
CA GLN A 213 -22.32 -27.72 17.68
C GLN A 213 -21.40 -26.97 18.67
N VAL A 214 -21.14 -25.69 18.43
CA VAL A 214 -20.20 -24.89 19.20
C VAL A 214 -20.91 -23.68 19.82
N ASP A 215 -20.72 -23.47 21.10
CA ASP A 215 -21.19 -22.29 21.82
C ASP A 215 -20.26 -21.10 21.47
N SER A 216 -20.71 -20.23 20.58
CA SER A 216 -19.92 -19.08 20.13
C SER A 216 -19.55 -18.10 21.25
N THR A 217 -20.31 -18.06 22.34
CA THR A 217 -20.00 -17.19 23.51
C THR A 217 -18.75 -17.64 24.26
N LYS A 218 -18.32 -18.88 24.03
CA LYS A 218 -17.08 -19.45 24.60
C LYS A 218 -15.90 -19.40 23.64
N LEU A 219 -16.05 -18.70 22.50
CA LEU A 219 -15.03 -18.58 21.50
C LEU A 219 -14.58 -17.14 21.31
N VAL A 220 -13.30 -16.97 21.05
CA VAL A 220 -12.69 -15.72 20.60
C VAL A 220 -11.71 -16.01 19.45
N SER A 221 -11.49 -15.03 18.61
CA SER A 221 -10.50 -15.12 17.52
C SER A 221 -9.07 -14.82 17.99
N GLY A 222 -8.93 -14.17 19.17
CA GLY A 222 -7.64 -13.80 19.73
C GLY A 222 -7.78 -13.24 21.15
N ILE A 223 -6.64 -12.94 21.75
CA ILE A 223 -6.54 -12.26 23.04
C ILE A 223 -5.46 -11.18 22.91
N ASP A 224 -5.82 -9.93 23.21
CA ASP A 224 -4.88 -8.80 23.23
C ASP A 224 -4.34 -8.66 24.65
N VAL A 225 -3.00 -8.76 24.78
CA VAL A 225 -2.32 -8.85 26.07
C VAL A 225 -1.41 -7.67 26.29
N TYR A 226 -1.68 -6.89 27.30
CA TYR A 226 -0.87 -5.75 27.71
C TYR A 226 0.08 -6.15 28.83
N GLY A 227 1.36 -5.78 28.67
CA GLY A 227 2.38 -6.03 29.70
C GLY A 227 2.36 -5.01 30.84
N LYS A 228 2.84 -5.40 32.01
CA LYS A 228 3.11 -4.47 33.10
C LYS A 228 4.17 -3.43 32.69
N PRO A 229 4.18 -2.22 33.24
CA PRO A 229 5.20 -1.22 32.95
C PRO A 229 6.62 -1.78 33.07
N GLY A 230 7.44 -1.58 32.03
CA GLY A 230 8.82 -2.05 31.99
C GLY A 230 9.05 -3.51 31.58
N VAL A 231 8.00 -4.27 31.31
CA VAL A 231 8.11 -5.64 30.80
C VAL A 231 8.40 -5.62 29.30
N ASN A 232 9.38 -6.43 28.87
CA ASN A 232 9.64 -6.66 27.46
C ASN A 232 8.55 -7.55 26.87
N LEU A 233 7.82 -7.04 25.86
CA LEU A 233 6.70 -7.75 25.24
C LEU A 233 7.14 -8.98 24.41
N ASP A 234 8.36 -8.99 23.87
CA ASP A 234 8.90 -10.14 23.16
C ASP A 234 9.15 -11.32 24.13
N ASP A 235 9.67 -11.03 25.32
CA ASP A 235 9.87 -12.06 26.34
C ASP A 235 8.55 -12.49 26.97
N LEU A 236 7.59 -11.57 27.09
CA LEU A 236 6.24 -11.91 27.55
C LEU A 236 5.55 -12.88 26.56
N ALA A 237 5.65 -12.65 25.27
CA ALA A 237 5.11 -13.56 24.24
C ALA A 237 5.72 -14.97 24.34
N LYS A 238 7.06 -15.06 24.55
CA LYS A 238 7.74 -16.35 24.77
C LYS A 238 7.25 -17.06 26.02
N LYS A 239 7.06 -16.33 27.13
CA LYS A 239 6.52 -16.90 28.38
C LYS A 239 5.10 -17.45 28.19
N ILE A 240 4.22 -16.70 27.51
CA ILE A 240 2.85 -17.16 27.22
C ILE A 240 2.90 -18.44 26.39
N ASN A 241 3.71 -18.47 25.32
CA ASN A 241 3.88 -19.66 24.49
C ASN A 241 4.39 -20.89 25.25
N ALA A 242 5.24 -20.69 26.26
CA ALA A 242 5.76 -21.77 27.07
C ALA A 242 4.76 -22.28 28.14
N GLN A 243 3.92 -21.40 28.69
CA GLN A 243 3.05 -21.72 29.83
C GLN A 243 1.63 -22.08 29.44
N VAL A 244 1.12 -21.60 28.30
CA VAL A 244 -0.27 -21.81 27.87
C VAL A 244 -0.32 -22.65 26.60
N PRO A 245 -0.53 -23.97 26.69
CA PRO A 245 -0.59 -24.84 25.52
C PRO A 245 -1.84 -24.52 24.64
N GLY A 246 -1.68 -24.67 23.32
CA GLY A 246 -2.75 -24.47 22.35
C GLY A 246 -2.99 -23.01 21.96
N VAL A 247 -2.11 -22.09 22.40
CA VAL A 247 -2.10 -20.70 21.92
C VAL A 247 -0.76 -20.36 21.30
N LYS A 248 -0.76 -19.33 20.46
CA LYS A 248 0.44 -18.74 19.86
C LYS A 248 0.41 -17.24 20.12
N ALA A 249 1.27 -16.81 21.05
CA ALA A 249 1.49 -15.41 21.33
C ALA A 249 2.52 -14.86 20.34
N GLN A 250 2.16 -13.79 19.65
CA GLN A 250 3.03 -13.05 18.73
C GLN A 250 3.38 -11.71 19.37
N SER A 251 4.67 -11.44 19.43
CA SER A 251 5.14 -10.16 19.95
C SER A 251 4.93 -9.04 18.94
N PRO A 252 4.88 -7.76 19.41
CA PRO A 252 4.88 -6.61 18.52
C PRO A 252 6.02 -6.64 17.52
N THR A 253 7.24 -7.02 17.94
CA THR A 253 8.41 -7.11 17.08
C THR A 253 8.24 -8.14 15.96
N GLU A 254 7.66 -9.31 16.27
CA GLU A 254 7.38 -10.34 15.26
C GLU A 254 6.37 -9.86 14.22
N LEU A 255 5.26 -9.23 14.65
CA LEU A 255 4.24 -8.68 13.77
C LEU A 255 4.81 -7.55 12.90
N VAL A 256 5.54 -6.61 13.50
CA VAL A 256 6.20 -5.51 12.79
C VAL A 256 7.17 -6.04 11.74
N ASN A 257 7.99 -7.06 12.09
CA ASN A 257 8.92 -7.67 11.15
C ASN A 257 8.21 -8.40 10.01
N ALA A 258 7.08 -9.05 10.28
CA ALA A 258 6.26 -9.67 9.25
C ALA A 258 5.70 -8.62 8.26
N PHE A 259 5.15 -7.52 8.75
CA PHE A 259 4.67 -6.42 7.90
C PHE A 259 5.80 -5.78 7.11
N LYS A 260 6.95 -5.51 7.75
CA LYS A 260 8.14 -4.95 7.06
C LYS A 260 8.67 -5.89 5.99
N SER A 261 8.73 -7.20 6.25
CA SER A 261 9.19 -8.19 5.27
C SER A 261 8.26 -8.23 4.06
N PHE A 262 6.95 -8.21 4.28
CA PHE A 262 5.97 -8.11 3.20
C PHE A 262 6.16 -6.83 2.38
N SER A 263 6.33 -5.67 3.06
CA SER A 263 6.60 -4.39 2.41
C SER A 263 7.87 -4.41 1.57
N LEU A 264 8.95 -5.00 2.09
CA LEU A 264 10.23 -5.11 1.38
C LEU A 264 10.08 -5.94 0.10
N ILE A 265 9.45 -7.11 0.18
CA ILE A 265 9.22 -7.97 -0.98
C ILE A 265 8.35 -7.24 -2.02
N PHE A 266 7.25 -6.63 -1.59
CA PHE A 266 6.37 -5.88 -2.47
C PHE A 266 7.09 -4.69 -3.13
N SER A 267 7.86 -3.93 -2.35
CA SER A 267 8.65 -2.80 -2.85
C SER A 267 9.75 -3.26 -3.81
N ALA A 268 10.41 -4.40 -3.53
CA ALA A 268 11.44 -4.96 -4.40
C ALA A 268 10.87 -5.38 -5.77
N ILE A 269 9.72 -6.06 -5.78
CA ILE A 269 9.02 -6.43 -7.02
C ILE A 269 8.62 -5.17 -7.82
N THR A 270 8.04 -4.20 -7.13
CA THR A 270 7.61 -2.92 -7.72
C THR A 270 8.79 -2.14 -8.31
N LEU A 271 9.88 -2.03 -7.55
CA LEU A 271 11.11 -1.37 -8.00
C LEU A 271 11.74 -2.12 -9.18
N GLY A 272 11.80 -3.46 -9.12
CA GLY A 272 12.32 -4.28 -10.22
C GLY A 272 11.56 -4.05 -11.53
N ALA A 273 10.23 -4.07 -11.48
CA ALA A 273 9.39 -3.79 -12.65
C ALA A 273 9.57 -2.36 -13.17
N ALA A 274 9.67 -1.37 -12.27
CA ALA A 274 9.94 0.01 -12.64
C ALA A 274 11.31 0.18 -13.30
N LEU A 275 12.36 -0.47 -12.78
CA LEU A 275 13.70 -0.46 -13.37
C LEU A 275 13.71 -1.07 -14.78
N LEU A 276 13.00 -2.17 -15.00
CA LEU A 276 12.88 -2.77 -16.34
C LEU A 276 12.22 -1.80 -17.32
N ALA A 277 11.13 -1.14 -16.93
CA ALA A 277 10.46 -0.15 -17.77
C ALA A 277 11.39 1.04 -18.10
N LEU A 278 12.22 1.45 -17.16
CA LEU A 278 13.20 2.51 -17.33
C LEU A 278 14.37 2.13 -18.24
N ILE A 279 14.87 0.90 -18.15
CA ILE A 279 15.90 0.38 -19.06
C ILE A 279 15.39 0.42 -20.50
N VAL A 280 14.15 -0.03 -20.74
CA VAL A 280 13.52 0.02 -22.06
C VAL A 280 13.38 1.46 -22.55
N GLY A 281 12.92 2.39 -21.70
CA GLY A 281 12.83 3.82 -22.00
C GLY A 281 14.20 4.43 -22.30
N GLY A 282 15.22 4.13 -21.50
CA GLY A 282 16.59 4.60 -21.68
C GLY A 282 17.22 4.11 -22.99
N LEU A 283 17.05 2.83 -23.33
CA LEU A 283 17.53 2.26 -24.59
C LEU A 283 16.84 2.93 -25.80
N SER A 284 15.56 3.26 -25.69
CA SER A 284 14.84 4.03 -26.73
C SER A 284 15.49 5.39 -26.96
N VAL A 285 15.91 6.09 -25.90
CA VAL A 285 16.66 7.36 -26.01
C VAL A 285 18.01 7.16 -26.69
N VAL A 286 18.80 6.19 -26.24
CA VAL A 286 20.12 5.88 -26.84
C VAL A 286 19.99 5.63 -28.33
N ASN A 287 19.09 4.74 -28.74
CA ASN A 287 18.89 4.41 -30.17
C ASN A 287 18.49 5.65 -30.99
N THR A 288 17.57 6.44 -30.48
CA THR A 288 17.10 7.64 -31.20
C THR A 288 18.18 8.70 -31.28
N MET A 289 18.96 8.90 -30.24
CA MET A 289 20.05 9.87 -30.24
C MET A 289 21.21 9.43 -31.11
N LEU A 290 21.56 8.12 -31.16
CA LEU A 290 22.55 7.58 -32.10
C LEU A 290 22.12 7.83 -33.56
N MET A 291 20.86 7.57 -33.88
CA MET A 291 20.32 7.86 -35.19
C MET A 291 20.33 9.36 -35.48
N SER A 292 20.09 10.23 -34.49
CA SER A 292 20.20 11.69 -34.64
C SER A 292 21.63 12.11 -34.96
N VAL A 293 22.63 11.49 -34.36
CA VAL A 293 24.05 11.75 -34.66
C VAL A 293 24.37 11.38 -36.10
N THR A 294 23.96 10.18 -36.57
CA THR A 294 24.23 9.73 -37.94
C THR A 294 23.60 10.66 -39.01
N GLU A 295 22.37 11.12 -38.76
CA GLU A 295 21.68 12.03 -39.69
C GLU A 295 22.25 13.45 -39.68
N ARG A 296 22.90 13.88 -38.60
CA ARG A 296 23.55 15.21 -38.50
C ARG A 296 25.06 15.13 -38.66
N TYR A 297 25.57 14.00 -39.18
CA TYR A 297 26.99 13.70 -39.31
C TYR A 297 27.78 14.82 -39.96
N ARG A 298 27.28 15.34 -41.12
CA ARG A 298 27.90 16.42 -41.89
C ARG A 298 27.83 17.76 -41.15
N GLU A 299 26.72 18.06 -40.48
CA GLU A 299 26.54 19.28 -39.66
C GLU A 299 27.55 19.32 -38.52
N ILE A 300 27.71 18.18 -37.83
CA ILE A 300 28.69 18.03 -36.71
C ILE A 300 30.11 18.19 -37.23
N GLY A 301 30.42 17.55 -38.38
CA GLY A 301 31.72 17.69 -39.04
C GLY A 301 32.04 19.14 -39.41
N LEU A 302 31.07 19.88 -39.99
CA LEU A 302 31.23 21.28 -40.33
C LEU A 302 31.46 22.15 -39.07
N LYS A 303 30.67 21.96 -38.01
CA LYS A 303 30.86 22.68 -36.73
C LYS A 303 32.29 22.46 -36.19
N LYS A 304 32.79 21.24 -36.25
CA LYS A 304 34.17 20.90 -35.81
C LYS A 304 35.24 21.50 -36.73
N ALA A 305 35.04 21.50 -38.04
CA ALA A 305 35.97 22.09 -39.00
C ALA A 305 36.12 23.62 -38.81
N VAL A 306 35.06 24.29 -38.38
CA VAL A 306 35.06 25.74 -38.04
C VAL A 306 35.56 26.02 -36.62
N GLY A 307 36.01 24.98 -35.86
CA GLY A 307 36.66 25.14 -34.57
C GLY A 307 35.78 24.89 -33.32
N ALA A 308 34.62 24.27 -33.47
CA ALA A 308 33.81 23.91 -32.32
C ALA A 308 34.54 22.92 -31.39
N LYS A 309 34.66 23.25 -30.09
CA LYS A 309 35.30 22.41 -29.09
C LYS A 309 34.42 21.16 -28.85
N THR A 310 35.05 20.00 -28.60
CA THR A 310 34.41 18.74 -28.29
C THR A 310 33.37 18.88 -27.17
N ARG A 311 33.69 19.63 -26.10
CA ARG A 311 32.75 19.88 -24.98
C ARG A 311 31.46 20.61 -25.42
N HIS A 312 31.51 21.38 -26.48
CA HIS A 312 30.35 22.10 -26.99
C HIS A 312 29.36 21.11 -27.64
N ILE A 313 29.88 20.17 -28.44
CA ILE A 313 29.09 19.10 -29.04
C ILE A 313 28.46 18.21 -27.98
N ILE A 314 29.26 17.78 -26.97
CA ILE A 314 28.75 16.97 -25.86
C ILE A 314 27.60 17.69 -25.16
N ARG A 315 27.78 18.98 -24.82
CA ARG A 315 26.75 19.77 -24.12
C ARG A 315 25.48 19.93 -24.96
N GLU A 316 25.61 20.10 -26.27
CA GLU A 316 24.47 20.22 -27.19
C GLU A 316 23.61 18.94 -27.13
N PHE A 317 24.21 17.75 -27.36
CA PHE A 317 23.49 16.47 -27.34
C PHE A 317 22.98 16.09 -25.97
N LEU A 318 23.77 16.36 -24.91
CA LEU A 318 23.35 16.06 -23.54
C LEU A 318 22.18 16.95 -23.11
N SER A 319 22.16 18.22 -23.48
CA SER A 319 21.01 19.09 -23.21
C SER A 319 19.77 18.67 -23.98
N GLU A 320 19.91 18.18 -25.22
CA GLU A 320 18.80 17.65 -26.01
C GLU A 320 18.19 16.41 -25.35
N SER A 321 19.01 15.46 -24.87
CA SER A 321 18.54 14.26 -24.18
C SER A 321 17.89 14.56 -22.81
N VAL A 322 18.42 15.52 -22.06
CA VAL A 322 17.82 16.01 -20.81
C VAL A 322 16.43 16.61 -21.05
N VAL A 323 16.28 17.42 -22.11
CA VAL A 323 14.97 18.01 -22.47
C VAL A 323 13.98 16.92 -22.90
N ILE A 324 14.43 15.91 -23.65
CA ILE A 324 13.59 14.75 -24.00
C ILE A 324 13.16 14.01 -22.74
N GLY A 325 14.08 13.80 -21.77
CA GLY A 325 13.79 13.21 -20.47
C GLY A 325 12.76 14.01 -19.68
N LEU A 326 12.91 15.33 -19.63
CA LEU A 326 11.97 16.21 -18.92
C LEU A 326 10.57 16.18 -19.55
N ILE A 327 10.47 16.27 -20.87
CA ILE A 327 9.18 16.24 -21.58
C ILE A 327 8.52 14.87 -21.40
N GLY A 328 9.26 13.78 -21.66
CA GLY A 328 8.76 12.41 -21.49
C GLY A 328 8.36 12.13 -20.04
N GLY A 329 9.17 12.58 -19.08
CA GLY A 329 8.88 12.46 -17.65
C GLY A 329 7.62 13.20 -17.21
N SER A 330 7.44 14.43 -17.69
CA SER A 330 6.24 15.23 -17.40
C SER A 330 4.98 14.59 -17.97
N ILE A 331 5.04 14.09 -19.20
CA ILE A 331 3.92 13.39 -19.84
C ILE A 331 3.64 12.07 -19.10
N GLY A 332 4.69 11.29 -18.78
CA GLY A 332 4.57 10.02 -18.06
C GLY A 332 3.98 10.19 -16.67
N LEU A 333 4.44 11.20 -15.91
CA LEU A 333 3.89 11.54 -14.61
C LEU A 333 2.42 11.98 -14.71
N GLY A 334 2.07 12.81 -15.71
CA GLY A 334 0.69 13.23 -15.97
C GLY A 334 -0.23 12.04 -16.29
N LEU A 335 0.22 11.11 -17.12
CA LEU A 335 -0.51 9.88 -17.43
C LEU A 335 -0.62 8.98 -16.18
N GLY A 336 0.44 8.83 -15.42
CA GLY A 336 0.43 8.09 -14.14
C GLY A 336 -0.56 8.69 -13.14
N TRP A 337 -0.60 10.01 -13.02
CA TRP A 337 -1.57 10.71 -12.19
C TRP A 337 -3.02 10.46 -12.65
N ILE A 338 -3.29 10.56 -13.96
CA ILE A 338 -4.61 10.28 -14.52
C ILE A 338 -5.03 8.83 -14.24
N ILE A 339 -4.14 7.86 -14.45
CA ILE A 339 -4.42 6.44 -14.21
C ILE A 339 -4.71 6.19 -12.74
N THR A 340 -3.83 6.65 -11.84
CA THR A 340 -3.98 6.42 -10.40
C THR A 340 -5.25 7.07 -9.84
N THR A 341 -5.58 8.30 -10.28
CA THR A 341 -6.81 8.98 -9.87
C THR A 341 -8.06 8.34 -10.46
N SER A 342 -8.01 7.87 -11.72
CA SER A 342 -9.13 7.19 -12.37
C SER A 342 -9.43 5.84 -11.71
N ILE A 343 -8.38 5.07 -11.37
CA ILE A 343 -8.56 3.79 -10.65
C ILE A 343 -9.11 4.06 -9.25
N ASN A 344 -8.53 5.00 -8.49
CA ASN A 344 -9.05 5.35 -7.17
C ASN A 344 -10.50 5.85 -7.22
N ALA A 345 -10.87 6.63 -8.25
CA ALA A 345 -12.26 7.06 -8.45
C ALA A 345 -13.19 5.88 -8.79
N GLY A 346 -12.74 4.95 -9.63
CA GLY A 346 -13.48 3.74 -9.97
C GLY A 346 -13.67 2.77 -8.80
N THR A 347 -12.70 2.74 -7.88
CA THR A 347 -12.73 1.93 -6.67
C THR A 347 -13.28 2.66 -5.45
N ALA A 348 -13.60 3.95 -5.58
CA ALA A 348 -14.12 4.78 -4.49
C ALA A 348 -15.45 4.27 -3.91
N SER A 349 -16.30 3.62 -4.73
CA SER A 349 -17.52 2.96 -4.28
C SER A 349 -17.25 1.75 -3.37
N GLN A 350 -16.04 1.21 -3.42
CA GLN A 350 -15.55 0.12 -2.57
C GLN A 350 -14.59 0.62 -1.48
N ASN A 351 -14.43 1.94 -1.36
CA ASN A 351 -13.45 2.62 -0.48
C ASN A 351 -11.99 2.14 -0.64
N LEU A 352 -11.66 1.54 -1.76
CA LEU A 352 -10.33 1.07 -2.07
C LEU A 352 -9.53 2.20 -2.72
N GLU A 353 -8.77 2.93 -1.92
CA GLU A 353 -7.73 3.82 -2.41
C GLU A 353 -6.44 2.99 -2.57
N LEU A 354 -6.15 2.56 -3.79
CA LEU A 354 -5.00 1.68 -4.08
C LEU A 354 -3.70 2.47 -4.28
N PHE A 355 -3.78 3.72 -4.66
CA PHE A 355 -2.64 4.53 -5.07
C PHE A 355 -2.57 5.82 -4.26
N LEU A 356 -1.36 6.18 -3.83
CA LEU A 356 -1.08 7.44 -3.16
C LEU A 356 0.08 8.12 -3.87
N LEU A 357 -0.21 9.04 -4.77
CA LEU A 357 0.81 9.84 -5.45
C LEU A 357 1.17 11.04 -4.58
N THR A 358 2.28 10.92 -3.84
CA THR A 358 2.80 12.00 -3.00
C THR A 358 3.60 13.01 -3.82
N PRO A 359 3.69 14.28 -3.39
CA PRO A 359 4.57 15.28 -4.03
C PRO A 359 6.02 14.82 -4.09
N THR A 360 6.50 14.12 -3.06
CA THR A 360 7.86 13.57 -3.00
C THR A 360 8.10 12.56 -4.11
N LEU A 361 7.16 11.63 -4.32
CA LEU A 361 7.23 10.64 -5.40
C LEU A 361 7.15 11.32 -6.78
N ALA A 362 6.29 12.32 -6.94
CA ALA A 362 6.14 13.05 -8.21
C ALA A 362 7.42 13.81 -8.59
N ILE A 363 8.02 14.54 -7.64
CA ILE A 363 9.29 15.23 -7.84
C ILE A 363 10.42 14.22 -8.10
N GLY A 364 10.45 13.13 -7.32
CA GLY A 364 11.43 12.04 -7.51
C GLY A 364 11.35 11.42 -8.91
N ALA A 365 10.15 11.13 -9.42
CA ALA A 365 9.92 10.59 -10.75
C ALA A 365 10.40 11.56 -11.86
N LEU A 366 10.14 12.86 -11.68
CA LEU A 366 10.57 13.89 -12.64
C LEU A 366 12.09 14.07 -12.63
N LEU A 367 12.72 14.16 -11.45
CA LEU A 367 14.18 14.21 -11.34
C LEU A 367 14.83 12.96 -11.94
N PHE A 368 14.25 11.81 -11.69
CA PHE A 368 14.73 10.55 -12.21
C PHE A 368 14.66 10.50 -13.75
N SER A 369 13.59 11.01 -14.36
CA SER A 369 13.47 11.07 -15.84
C SER A 369 14.51 11.97 -16.47
N VAL A 370 14.85 13.09 -15.83
CA VAL A 370 15.91 14.01 -16.25
C VAL A 370 17.28 13.33 -16.20
N VAL A 371 17.57 12.65 -15.09
CA VAL A 371 18.83 11.89 -14.91
C VAL A 371 18.92 10.77 -15.95
N LEU A 372 17.84 10.01 -16.14
CA LEU A 372 17.77 8.93 -17.13
C LEU A 372 18.04 9.46 -18.55
N GLY A 373 17.36 10.55 -18.94
CA GLY A 373 17.58 11.20 -20.22
C GLY A 373 19.03 11.65 -20.40
N GLY A 374 19.61 12.26 -19.35
CA GLY A 374 21.02 12.66 -19.34
C GLY A 374 21.97 11.47 -19.50
N LEU A 375 21.81 10.42 -18.70
CA LEU A 375 22.66 9.22 -18.77
C LEU A 375 22.54 8.50 -20.13
N ALA A 376 21.32 8.35 -20.66
CA ALA A 376 21.10 7.75 -21.97
C ALA A 376 21.71 8.58 -23.10
N GLY A 377 21.79 9.90 -22.94
CA GLY A 377 22.44 10.80 -23.90
C GLY A 377 23.95 10.79 -23.87
N VAL A 378 24.61 10.21 -22.85
CA VAL A 378 26.08 10.22 -22.71
C VAL A 378 26.76 9.50 -23.89
N ILE A 379 26.35 8.27 -24.20
CA ILE A 379 26.94 7.46 -25.26
C ILE A 379 26.83 8.14 -26.62
N PRO A 380 25.65 8.61 -27.08
CA PRO A 380 25.51 9.33 -28.33
C PRO A 380 26.30 10.64 -28.37
N ALA A 381 26.30 11.41 -27.27
CA ALA A 381 27.03 12.67 -27.18
C ALA A 381 28.55 12.47 -27.36
N PHE A 382 29.13 11.43 -26.74
CA PHE A 382 30.52 11.10 -26.94
C PHE A 382 30.80 10.59 -28.36
N SER A 383 29.90 9.79 -28.94
CA SER A 383 30.01 9.35 -30.35
C SER A 383 30.03 10.52 -31.30
N ALA A 384 29.12 11.50 -31.15
CA ALA A 384 29.11 12.73 -31.93
C ALA A 384 30.40 13.55 -31.75
N ALA A 385 30.90 13.65 -30.53
CA ALA A 385 32.08 14.44 -30.19
C ALA A 385 33.40 13.87 -30.74
N ARG A 386 33.46 12.54 -30.98
CA ARG A 386 34.63 11.84 -31.54
C ARG A 386 34.67 11.80 -33.06
N LEU A 387 33.66 12.32 -33.76
CA LEU A 387 33.62 12.33 -35.22
C LEU A 387 34.80 13.09 -35.80
N ASP A 388 35.45 12.51 -36.80
CA ASP A 388 36.51 13.17 -37.58
C ASP A 388 35.90 14.12 -38.63
N PRO A 389 36.25 15.42 -38.60
CA PRO A 389 35.74 16.42 -39.55
C PRO A 389 36.00 16.07 -41.00
N VAL A 390 37.18 15.49 -41.30
CA VAL A 390 37.58 15.17 -42.69
C VAL A 390 36.71 14.05 -43.26
N THR A 391 36.52 13.00 -42.46
CA THR A 391 35.67 11.86 -42.82
C THR A 391 34.21 12.27 -42.95
N ALA A 392 33.72 13.16 -42.04
CA ALA A 392 32.36 13.64 -42.02
C ALA A 392 32.00 14.53 -43.24
N LEU A 393 32.97 15.25 -43.82
CA LEU A 393 32.77 16.09 -45.01
C LEU A 393 32.93 15.30 -46.32
N ARG A 394 33.62 14.13 -46.29
CA ARG A 394 33.81 13.27 -47.48
C ARG A 394 32.70 12.23 -47.66
N SER A 395 31.90 11.91 -46.62
CA SER A 395 30.78 10.97 -46.76
C SER A 395 29.68 11.61 -47.60
N GLN A 396 29.42 11.00 -48.76
CA GLN A 396 28.29 11.33 -49.65
C GLN A 396 26.98 10.86 -49.03
#